data_49e5a8785702495267208c4ec3514b46
#
_entry.id   49e5a8785702495267208c4ec3514b46
#
_cell.length_a   1.000
_cell.length_b   1.000
_cell.length_c   1.000
_cell.angle_alpha   90.00
_cell.angle_beta   90.00
_cell.angle_gamma   90.00
#
_symmetry.space_group_name_H-M   'P 1'
#
loop_
_entity.id
_entity.type
_entity.pdbx_description
1 polymer ?
#
loop_
_entity_poly.entity_id
_entity_poly.type
_entity_poly.pdbx_seq_one_letter_code
_entity_poly.pdbx_strand_id
1 'polypeptide(L)'
;MLEYLHIRDLALISDMELEFASGMNVLTGETGAGKSFILKALNFLMGERLGADMVRPGKERAQVEALFMRSGEELIVRRELIAETGRSRLFINDTLASQETIKELRTTLLVHTSQHGQQKLLQPNFQAKLIDDWMNQPDLLAARNTLLKELKEAAERKEALRTRFRELADRRELLEMHLTEIEKVSPAEGEEEQLEAMRAEWRGTEQLRRHYERAQMILRGEETGLLEQIGHLERALELLAGDDEDMAAYLESAVSFRQTISELERKLRRPPLPQADIDPEQIEARLFELAQLKRKLHRTLPEILALREEIQDNLSFLDACTLDIRQVEKREKQLQEQLAGVLALLNPERRKAGESFTRKLESELQGLGFSQYVRVSADWSEVALFPGCVEDRVRLLWSPNPGQQPQPLDKIASGGDLSRFMLAV
;
A
#
# COMPACT_ATOMS: atom_id res chain seq x y z
N MET A 1 29.75 -14.33 -26.28
CA MET A 1 30.97 -13.55 -26.64
C MET A 1 30.53 -12.26 -27.27
N LEU A 2 31.17 -11.11 -26.99
CA LEU A 2 30.96 -9.85 -27.71
C LEU A 2 31.69 -9.95 -29.04
N GLU A 3 31.01 -9.76 -30.17
CA GLU A 3 31.59 -9.84 -31.50
C GLU A 3 31.70 -8.50 -32.19
N TYR A 4 30.74 -7.59 -31.92
CA TYR A 4 30.67 -6.31 -32.56
C TYR A 4 30.12 -5.23 -31.60
N LEU A 5 30.66 -4.02 -31.67
CA LEU A 5 30.21 -2.86 -30.92
C LEU A 5 30.20 -1.63 -31.83
N HIS A 6 29.05 -0.98 -31.90
CA HIS A 6 28.87 0.26 -32.64
C HIS A 6 28.43 1.39 -31.69
N ILE A 7 29.14 2.50 -31.73
CA ILE A 7 28.90 3.68 -30.90
C ILE A 7 28.70 4.88 -31.80
N ARG A 8 27.55 5.53 -31.70
CA ARG A 8 27.22 6.75 -32.45
C ARG A 8 26.88 7.90 -31.51
N ASP A 9 27.46 9.07 -31.84
CA ASP A 9 27.17 10.38 -31.23
C ASP A 9 27.23 10.37 -29.69
N LEU A 10 28.13 9.56 -29.09
CA LEU A 10 28.34 9.48 -27.65
C LEU A 10 29.60 10.25 -27.24
N ALA A 11 29.44 11.33 -26.53
CA ALA A 11 30.52 12.22 -26.06
C ALA A 11 31.47 12.63 -27.19
N LEU A 12 32.72 12.20 -27.15
CA LEU A 12 33.74 12.51 -28.19
C LEU A 12 33.62 11.60 -29.42
N ILE A 13 32.88 10.48 -29.32
CA ILE A 13 32.75 9.53 -30.43
C ILE A 13 31.62 9.98 -31.35
N SER A 14 31.94 10.26 -32.61
CA SER A 14 30.93 10.56 -33.63
C SER A 14 30.33 9.29 -34.24
N ASP A 15 31.20 8.40 -34.68
CA ASP A 15 30.86 7.10 -35.22
C ASP A 15 32.07 6.16 -35.04
N MET A 16 31.88 5.01 -34.43
CA MET A 16 32.94 4.05 -34.16
C MET A 16 32.38 2.63 -34.19
N GLU A 17 33.01 1.81 -35.00
CA GLU A 17 32.73 0.38 -35.09
C GLU A 17 33.95 -0.42 -34.63
N LEU A 18 33.70 -1.46 -33.82
CA LEU A 18 34.73 -2.32 -33.29
C LEU A 18 34.30 -3.78 -33.47
N GLU A 19 35.13 -4.57 -34.11
CA GLU A 19 35.01 -6.03 -34.20
C GLU A 19 35.94 -6.68 -33.20
N PHE A 20 35.45 -7.74 -32.53
CA PHE A 20 36.20 -8.44 -31.53
C PHE A 20 36.45 -9.87 -31.97
N ALA A 21 37.71 -10.28 -31.91
CA ALA A 21 38.11 -11.67 -32.13
C ALA A 21 37.88 -12.52 -30.89
N SER A 22 37.85 -13.82 -31.04
CA SER A 22 37.83 -14.75 -29.91
C SER A 22 39.14 -14.63 -29.09
N GLY A 23 39.05 -14.72 -27.78
CA GLY A 23 40.19 -14.58 -26.87
C GLY A 23 40.47 -13.15 -26.46
N MET A 24 41.74 -12.77 -26.34
CA MET A 24 42.17 -11.49 -25.81
C MET A 24 42.16 -10.38 -26.88
N ASN A 25 41.41 -9.32 -26.64
CA ASN A 25 41.39 -8.11 -27.45
C ASN A 25 42.04 -6.97 -26.69
N VAL A 26 43.01 -6.25 -27.28
CA VAL A 26 43.74 -5.18 -26.63
C VAL A 26 43.44 -3.85 -27.32
N LEU A 27 42.88 -2.90 -26.53
CA LEU A 27 42.61 -1.55 -26.97
C LEU A 27 43.73 -0.61 -26.49
N THR A 28 44.56 -0.09 -27.42
CA THR A 28 45.66 0.85 -27.12
C THR A 28 45.33 2.25 -27.59
N GLY A 29 45.94 3.26 -27.01
CA GLY A 29 45.79 4.65 -27.41
C GLY A 29 46.20 5.61 -26.27
N GLU A 30 46.38 6.89 -26.61
CA GLU A 30 46.76 7.92 -25.63
C GLU A 30 45.65 8.19 -24.60
N THR A 31 46.01 8.76 -23.43
CA THR A 31 45.05 9.22 -22.42
C THR A 31 44.17 10.32 -23.03
N GLY A 32 42.86 10.11 -23.01
CA GLY A 32 41.86 11.00 -23.65
C GLY A 32 41.35 10.54 -25.02
N ALA A 33 41.99 9.55 -25.66
CA ALA A 33 41.65 9.06 -27.01
C ALA A 33 40.35 8.24 -27.11
N GLY A 34 39.44 8.35 -26.15
CA GLY A 34 38.13 7.67 -26.22
C GLY A 34 38.04 6.29 -25.55
N LYS A 35 39.13 5.66 -25.10
CA LYS A 35 39.11 4.34 -24.44
C LYS A 35 38.11 4.24 -23.27
N SER A 36 38.10 5.25 -22.42
CA SER A 36 37.15 5.33 -21.28
C SER A 36 35.71 5.48 -21.74
N PHE A 37 35.45 6.07 -22.91
CA PHE A 37 34.11 6.20 -23.47
C PHE A 37 33.59 4.90 -24.06
N ILE A 38 34.48 4.01 -24.58
CA ILE A 38 34.10 2.66 -25.00
C ILE A 38 33.59 1.85 -23.79
N LEU A 39 34.32 1.91 -22.66
CA LEU A 39 33.87 1.27 -21.41
C LEU A 39 32.55 1.87 -20.89
N LYS A 40 32.41 3.22 -20.97
CA LYS A 40 31.14 3.88 -20.59
C LYS A 40 30.00 3.47 -21.52
N ALA A 41 30.25 3.31 -22.84
CA ALA A 41 29.27 2.83 -23.81
C ALA A 41 28.82 1.40 -23.48
N LEU A 42 29.74 0.48 -23.19
CA LEU A 42 29.42 -0.88 -22.77
C LEU A 42 28.64 -0.90 -21.46
N ASN A 43 29.04 -0.11 -20.47
CA ASN A 43 28.29 0.00 -19.21
C ASN A 43 26.88 0.59 -19.40
N PHE A 44 26.76 1.61 -20.26
CA PHE A 44 25.48 2.17 -20.66
C PHE A 44 24.59 1.11 -21.29
N LEU A 45 25.13 0.36 -22.24
CA LEU A 45 24.40 -0.74 -22.89
C LEU A 45 23.89 -1.76 -21.86
N MET A 46 24.69 -2.07 -20.82
CA MET A 46 24.40 -3.01 -19.73
C MET A 46 23.59 -2.42 -18.58
N GLY A 47 22.90 -1.28 -18.79
CA GLY A 47 21.93 -0.76 -17.84
C GLY A 47 22.40 0.41 -16.96
N GLU A 48 23.64 0.86 -17.06
CA GLU A 48 24.11 2.06 -16.36
C GLU A 48 23.41 3.31 -16.92
N ARG A 49 23.19 4.31 -16.07
CA ARG A 49 22.57 5.58 -16.49
C ARG A 49 23.65 6.56 -16.94
N LEU A 50 23.43 7.20 -18.07
CA LEU A 50 24.21 8.34 -18.53
C LEU A 50 23.34 9.60 -18.53
N GLY A 51 23.96 10.75 -18.27
CA GLY A 51 23.31 12.05 -18.38
C GLY A 51 23.15 12.49 -19.84
N ALA A 52 22.24 13.44 -20.08
CA ALA A 52 22.03 14.05 -21.41
C ALA A 52 23.29 14.73 -22.00
N ASP A 53 24.19 15.18 -21.11
CA ASP A 53 25.50 15.76 -21.43
C ASP A 53 26.45 14.78 -22.16
N MET A 54 26.13 13.49 -22.11
CA MET A 54 26.86 12.45 -22.84
C MET A 54 26.43 12.33 -24.34
N VAL A 55 25.35 12.96 -24.73
CA VAL A 55 25.02 13.07 -26.16
C VAL A 55 25.91 14.13 -26.80
N ARG A 56 26.47 13.82 -27.98
CA ARG A 56 27.35 14.73 -28.68
C ARG A 56 26.65 16.06 -28.97
N PRO A 57 27.30 17.22 -28.73
CA PRO A 57 26.70 18.52 -28.99
C PRO A 57 26.15 18.66 -30.42
N GLY A 58 24.91 19.15 -30.54
CA GLY A 58 24.22 19.31 -31.82
C GLY A 58 23.55 18.05 -32.37
N LYS A 59 23.52 16.96 -31.57
CA LYS A 59 22.81 15.71 -31.92
C LYS A 59 21.60 15.50 -31.03
N GLU A 60 20.56 14.89 -31.59
CA GLU A 60 19.32 14.60 -30.87
C GLU A 60 19.43 13.37 -29.94
N ARG A 61 20.29 12.41 -30.32
CA ARG A 61 20.48 11.17 -29.57
C ARG A 61 21.88 10.59 -29.74
N ALA A 62 22.33 9.84 -28.76
CA ALA A 62 23.44 8.92 -28.84
C ALA A 62 22.93 7.47 -28.90
N GLN A 63 23.63 6.62 -29.61
CA GLN A 63 23.28 5.21 -29.77
C GLN A 63 24.49 4.33 -29.51
N VAL A 64 24.26 3.24 -28.77
CA VAL A 64 25.22 2.16 -28.58
C VAL A 64 24.53 0.86 -28.94
N GLU A 65 25.16 0.05 -29.78
CA GLU A 65 24.67 -1.24 -30.23
C GLU A 65 25.78 -2.27 -30.14
N ALA A 66 25.46 -3.47 -29.70
CA ALA A 66 26.42 -4.58 -29.64
C ALA A 66 25.77 -5.91 -30.05
N LEU A 67 26.55 -6.73 -30.76
CA LEU A 67 26.21 -8.09 -31.09
C LEU A 67 26.95 -9.05 -30.16
N PHE A 68 26.18 -9.88 -29.47
CA PHE A 68 26.69 -10.96 -28.62
C PHE A 68 26.30 -12.31 -29.18
N MET A 69 27.26 -13.23 -29.22
CA MET A 69 26.98 -14.66 -29.45
C MET A 69 26.77 -15.37 -28.13
N ARG A 70 25.59 -15.96 -27.93
CA ARG A 70 25.21 -16.70 -26.74
C ARG A 70 24.70 -18.10 -27.12
N SER A 71 25.41 -19.15 -26.73
CA SER A 71 25.00 -20.55 -27.01
C SER A 71 24.74 -20.84 -28.50
N GLY A 72 25.39 -20.09 -29.40
CA GLY A 72 25.21 -20.24 -30.85
C GLY A 72 24.11 -19.36 -31.46
N GLU A 73 23.46 -18.53 -30.66
CA GLU A 73 22.45 -17.59 -31.15
C GLU A 73 22.96 -16.15 -31.06
N GLU A 74 22.56 -15.34 -32.01
CA GLU A 74 22.86 -13.91 -32.07
C GLU A 74 21.92 -13.13 -31.14
N LEU A 75 22.49 -12.28 -30.30
CA LEU A 75 21.76 -11.35 -29.43
C LEU A 75 22.22 -9.92 -29.71
N ILE A 76 21.36 -9.11 -30.32
CA ILE A 76 21.62 -7.71 -30.56
C ILE A 76 21.04 -6.90 -29.42
N VAL A 77 21.87 -6.12 -28.74
CA VAL A 77 21.46 -5.19 -27.70
C VAL A 77 21.76 -3.77 -28.17
N ARG A 78 20.72 -2.93 -28.24
CA ARG A 78 20.85 -1.53 -28.65
C ARG A 78 20.24 -0.63 -27.58
N ARG A 79 20.93 0.46 -27.26
CA ARG A 79 20.44 1.48 -26.35
C ARG A 79 20.65 2.88 -26.89
N GLU A 80 19.59 3.69 -26.83
CA GLU A 80 19.57 5.08 -27.29
C GLU A 80 19.42 6.01 -26.09
N LEU A 81 20.16 7.12 -26.08
CA LEU A 81 20.05 8.21 -25.10
C LEU A 81 19.56 9.47 -25.83
N ILE A 82 18.46 10.04 -25.37
CA ILE A 82 17.81 11.22 -25.97
C ILE A 82 18.32 12.48 -25.28
N ALA A 83 18.87 13.44 -26.05
CA ALA A 83 19.47 14.65 -25.53
C ALA A 83 18.47 15.54 -24.76
N GLU A 84 17.26 15.73 -25.32
CA GLU A 84 16.26 16.64 -24.77
C GLU A 84 15.76 16.20 -23.39
N THR A 85 15.54 14.88 -23.20
CA THR A 85 14.91 14.33 -22.00
C THR A 85 15.86 13.65 -21.04
N GLY A 86 17.09 13.33 -21.46
CA GLY A 86 18.02 12.48 -20.72
C GLY A 86 17.53 11.05 -20.52
N ARG A 87 16.43 10.66 -21.17
CA ARG A 87 15.87 9.30 -21.07
C ARG A 87 16.55 8.38 -22.07
N SER A 88 16.65 7.12 -21.69
CA SER A 88 17.17 6.08 -22.58
C SER A 88 16.12 5.03 -22.93
N ARG A 89 16.21 4.51 -24.17
CA ARG A 89 15.41 3.38 -24.65
C ARG A 89 16.34 2.19 -24.92
N LEU A 90 15.92 1.03 -24.51
CA LEU A 90 16.65 -0.22 -24.68
C LEU A 90 15.89 -1.13 -25.64
N PHE A 91 16.62 -1.74 -26.58
CA PHE A 91 16.10 -2.70 -27.52
C PHE A 91 16.94 -3.97 -27.46
N ILE A 92 16.26 -5.12 -27.51
CA ILE A 92 16.87 -6.44 -27.64
C ILE A 92 16.25 -7.09 -28.88
N ASN A 93 17.08 -7.46 -29.87
CA ASN A 93 16.65 -7.94 -31.17
C ASN A 93 15.54 -7.05 -31.77
N ASP A 94 15.80 -5.74 -31.80
CA ASP A 94 14.89 -4.66 -32.25
C ASP A 94 13.56 -4.53 -31.49
N THR A 95 13.34 -5.29 -30.45
CA THR A 95 12.14 -5.19 -29.60
C THR A 95 12.44 -4.33 -28.35
N LEU A 96 11.56 -3.39 -28.03
CA LEU A 96 11.71 -2.55 -26.83
C LEU A 96 11.72 -3.42 -25.56
N ALA A 97 12.75 -3.27 -24.74
CA ALA A 97 12.96 -4.06 -23.55
C ALA A 97 12.98 -3.23 -22.26
N SER A 98 12.71 -3.86 -21.12
CA SER A 98 12.77 -3.23 -19.80
C SER A 98 14.21 -3.15 -19.27
N GLN A 99 14.44 -2.25 -18.29
CA GLN A 99 15.73 -2.20 -17.60
C GLN A 99 15.99 -3.45 -16.72
N GLU A 100 14.94 -4.15 -16.32
CA GLU A 100 15.08 -5.40 -15.55
C GLU A 100 15.62 -6.52 -16.43
N THR A 101 15.13 -6.64 -17.65
CA THR A 101 15.62 -7.62 -18.63
C THR A 101 17.12 -7.51 -18.85
N ILE A 102 17.66 -6.29 -19.03
CA ILE A 102 19.10 -6.12 -19.22
C ILE A 102 19.91 -6.38 -17.93
N LYS A 103 19.35 -6.13 -16.74
CA LYS A 103 20.03 -6.47 -15.48
C LYS A 103 20.22 -7.96 -15.32
N GLU A 104 19.23 -8.75 -15.71
CA GLU A 104 19.32 -10.21 -15.71
C GLU A 104 20.35 -10.72 -16.73
N LEU A 105 20.31 -10.16 -17.94
CA LEU A 105 21.26 -10.53 -19.01
C LEU A 105 22.69 -10.08 -18.71
N ARG A 106 22.87 -8.97 -18.01
CA ARG A 106 24.19 -8.39 -17.71
C ARG A 106 25.16 -9.39 -17.09
N THR A 107 24.69 -10.20 -16.15
CA THR A 107 25.54 -11.17 -15.43
C THR A 107 26.09 -12.26 -16.34
N THR A 108 25.41 -12.53 -17.45
CA THR A 108 25.80 -13.56 -18.43
C THR A 108 26.53 -13.00 -19.65
N LEU A 109 26.32 -11.71 -19.98
CA LEU A 109 26.88 -11.10 -21.19
C LEU A 109 28.23 -10.43 -20.96
N LEU A 110 28.40 -9.73 -19.82
CA LEU A 110 29.59 -8.91 -19.60
C LEU A 110 29.93 -8.85 -18.10
N VAL A 111 31.15 -9.20 -17.75
CA VAL A 111 31.75 -8.91 -16.46
C VAL A 111 32.71 -7.72 -16.63
N HIS A 112 32.39 -6.60 -15.99
CA HIS A 112 33.21 -5.40 -16.06
C HIS A 112 33.99 -5.18 -14.76
N THR A 113 35.31 -5.23 -14.83
CA THR A 113 36.22 -4.93 -13.74
C THR A 113 36.64 -3.45 -13.80
N SER A 114 35.80 -2.55 -13.30
CA SER A 114 36.14 -1.15 -13.15
C SER A 114 36.74 -0.86 -11.78
N GLN A 115 37.34 0.31 -11.61
CA GLN A 115 37.83 0.81 -10.33
C GLN A 115 36.77 0.78 -9.21
N HIS A 116 35.47 0.84 -9.57
CA HIS A 116 34.34 0.67 -8.64
C HIS A 116 33.86 -0.79 -8.51
N GLY A 117 34.09 -1.66 -9.51
CA GLY A 117 33.77 -3.08 -9.46
C GLY A 117 34.61 -3.81 -8.40
N GLN A 118 35.82 -3.38 -8.19
CA GLN A 118 36.74 -3.90 -7.18
C GLN A 118 36.22 -3.74 -5.74
N GLN A 119 35.44 -2.68 -5.48
CA GLN A 119 34.81 -2.46 -4.16
C GLN A 119 33.79 -3.56 -3.80
N LYS A 120 33.21 -4.25 -4.79
CA LYS A 120 32.31 -5.38 -4.50
C LYS A 120 33.03 -6.55 -3.88
N LEU A 121 34.27 -6.82 -4.33
CA LEU A 121 35.10 -7.90 -3.77
C LEU A 121 35.39 -7.68 -2.27
N LEU A 122 35.41 -6.43 -1.81
CA LEU A 122 35.62 -6.07 -0.41
C LEU A 122 34.37 -6.34 0.46
N GLN A 123 33.21 -6.54 -0.15
CA GLN A 123 31.97 -6.79 0.57
C GLN A 123 31.84 -8.26 0.97
N PRO A 124 31.67 -8.59 2.27
CA PRO A 124 31.52 -9.97 2.74
C PRO A 124 30.38 -10.73 2.06
N ASN A 125 29.27 -10.06 1.75
CA ASN A 125 28.15 -10.69 1.05
C ASN A 125 28.50 -11.12 -0.38
N PHE A 126 29.37 -10.38 -1.06
CA PHE A 126 29.85 -10.75 -2.38
C PHE A 126 30.81 -11.95 -2.30
N GLN A 127 31.70 -11.95 -1.31
CA GLN A 127 32.63 -13.05 -1.06
C GLN A 127 31.88 -14.35 -0.73
N ALA A 128 30.83 -14.26 0.08
CA ALA A 128 29.96 -15.40 0.37
C ALA A 128 29.28 -15.92 -0.90
N LYS A 129 28.79 -15.00 -1.76
CA LYS A 129 28.18 -15.39 -3.04
C LYS A 129 29.14 -16.13 -3.96
N LEU A 130 30.40 -15.70 -4.04
CA LEU A 130 31.42 -16.40 -4.86
C LEU A 130 31.59 -17.86 -4.42
N ILE A 131 31.61 -18.11 -3.11
CA ILE A 131 31.72 -19.47 -2.58
C ILE A 131 30.44 -20.26 -2.81
N ASP A 132 29.27 -19.62 -2.67
CA ASP A 132 27.98 -20.25 -2.97
C ASP A 132 27.86 -20.63 -4.45
N ASP A 133 28.28 -19.76 -5.37
CA ASP A 133 28.31 -20.02 -6.80
C ASP A 133 29.31 -21.14 -7.14
N TRP A 134 30.49 -21.16 -6.48
CA TRP A 134 31.51 -22.19 -6.62
C TRP A 134 31.07 -23.56 -6.09
N MET A 135 30.31 -23.59 -4.99
CA MET A 135 29.77 -24.81 -4.37
C MET A 135 28.81 -25.56 -5.30
N ASN A 136 28.15 -24.86 -6.22
CA ASN A 136 27.23 -25.41 -7.22
C ASN A 136 26.10 -26.30 -6.61
N GLN A 137 25.49 -25.83 -5.52
CA GLN A 137 24.37 -26.47 -4.85
C GLN A 137 23.13 -25.53 -4.84
N PRO A 138 22.54 -25.24 -6.01
CA PRO A 138 21.47 -24.25 -6.13
C PRO A 138 20.22 -24.63 -5.32
N ASP A 139 19.93 -25.93 -5.18
CA ASP A 139 18.75 -26.41 -4.47
C ASP A 139 18.82 -26.12 -2.96
N LEU A 140 19.99 -26.31 -2.34
CA LEU A 140 20.19 -25.99 -0.92
C LEU A 140 20.09 -24.49 -0.67
N LEU A 141 20.65 -23.67 -1.57
CA LEU A 141 20.56 -22.21 -1.49
C LEU A 141 19.14 -21.72 -1.69
N ALA A 142 18.41 -22.29 -2.65
CA ALA A 142 17.00 -21.95 -2.88
C ALA A 142 16.14 -22.32 -1.66
N ALA A 143 16.30 -23.53 -1.12
CA ALA A 143 15.60 -23.97 0.09
C ALA A 143 15.89 -23.06 1.29
N ARG A 144 17.18 -22.73 1.52
CA ARG A 144 17.57 -21.77 2.58
C ARG A 144 16.90 -20.41 2.41
N ASN A 145 16.90 -19.86 1.19
CA ASN A 145 16.35 -18.54 0.92
C ASN A 145 14.83 -18.52 1.10
N THR A 146 14.13 -19.54 0.65
CA THR A 146 12.69 -19.70 0.82
C THR A 146 12.31 -19.79 2.29
N LEU A 147 12.97 -20.69 3.04
CA LEU A 147 12.70 -20.87 4.49
C LEU A 147 13.02 -19.60 5.29
N LEU A 148 14.09 -18.91 4.95
CA LEU A 148 14.45 -17.67 5.62
C LEU A 148 13.41 -16.56 5.36
N LYS A 149 12.88 -16.49 4.15
CA LYS A 149 11.81 -15.55 3.79
C LYS A 149 10.52 -15.87 4.55
N GLU A 150 10.05 -17.12 4.49
CA GLU A 150 8.84 -17.55 5.21
C GLU A 150 8.96 -17.33 6.71
N LEU A 151 10.14 -17.57 7.28
CA LEU A 151 10.39 -17.39 8.71
C LEU A 151 10.34 -15.91 9.11
N LYS A 152 10.88 -15.01 8.29
CA LYS A 152 10.75 -13.55 8.52
C LYS A 152 9.31 -13.10 8.45
N GLU A 153 8.58 -13.53 7.44
CA GLU A 153 7.14 -13.21 7.29
C GLU A 153 6.32 -13.72 8.48
N ALA A 154 6.61 -14.94 8.96
CA ALA A 154 5.95 -15.49 10.15
C ALA A 154 6.27 -14.69 11.42
N ALA A 155 7.53 -14.29 11.61
CA ALA A 155 7.96 -13.48 12.76
C ALA A 155 7.31 -12.08 12.73
N GLU A 156 7.27 -11.43 11.59
CA GLU A 156 6.61 -10.12 11.40
C GLU A 156 5.10 -10.22 11.67
N ARG A 157 4.44 -11.26 11.14
CA ARG A 157 3.01 -11.51 11.39
C ARG A 157 2.72 -11.74 12.87
N LYS A 158 3.56 -12.53 13.55
CA LYS A 158 3.43 -12.77 15.00
C LYS A 158 3.50 -11.47 15.80
N GLU A 159 4.48 -10.61 15.48
CA GLU A 159 4.67 -9.35 16.20
C GLU A 159 3.52 -8.37 15.93
N ALA A 160 3.04 -8.29 14.69
CA ALA A 160 1.86 -7.50 14.34
C ALA A 160 0.60 -7.95 15.09
N LEU A 161 0.34 -9.28 15.16
CA LEU A 161 -0.77 -9.84 15.95
C LEU A 161 -0.63 -9.52 17.43
N ARG A 162 0.56 -9.67 18.00
CA ARG A 162 0.82 -9.37 19.42
C ARG A 162 0.64 -7.91 19.76
N THR A 163 1.11 -7.01 18.88
CA THR A 163 0.96 -5.56 19.07
C THR A 163 -0.51 -5.17 19.05
N ARG A 164 -1.25 -5.60 18.03
CA ARG A 164 -2.69 -5.34 17.92
C ARG A 164 -3.47 -5.93 19.09
N PHE A 165 -3.12 -7.15 19.51
CA PHE A 165 -3.74 -7.80 20.68
C PHE A 165 -3.55 -6.96 21.96
N ARG A 166 -2.33 -6.47 22.23
CA ARG A 166 -2.06 -5.64 23.42
C ARG A 166 -2.87 -4.35 23.40
N GLU A 167 -2.85 -3.62 22.26
CA GLU A 167 -3.57 -2.35 22.10
C GLU A 167 -5.09 -2.51 22.33
N LEU A 168 -5.67 -3.59 21.85
CA LEU A 168 -7.10 -3.87 22.03
C LEU A 168 -7.41 -4.44 23.42
N ALA A 169 -6.53 -5.27 23.98
CA ALA A 169 -6.70 -5.82 25.32
C ALA A 169 -6.73 -4.71 26.38
N ASP A 170 -5.87 -3.69 26.25
CA ASP A 170 -5.83 -2.54 27.14
C ASP A 170 -7.12 -1.68 27.08
N ARG A 171 -7.88 -1.80 25.99
CA ARG A 171 -9.14 -1.07 25.77
C ARG A 171 -10.40 -1.95 25.88
N ARG A 172 -10.23 -3.24 26.16
CA ARG A 172 -11.32 -4.22 26.16
C ARG A 172 -12.50 -3.76 26.99
N GLU A 173 -12.26 -3.36 28.24
CA GLU A 173 -13.29 -2.91 29.16
C GLU A 173 -14.09 -1.70 28.64
N LEU A 174 -13.41 -0.75 28.02
CA LEU A 174 -14.03 0.40 27.39
C LEU A 174 -14.89 0.00 26.17
N LEU A 175 -14.38 -0.90 25.34
CA LEU A 175 -15.10 -1.42 24.17
C LEU A 175 -16.37 -2.17 24.60
N GLU A 176 -16.28 -3.04 25.60
CA GLU A 176 -17.43 -3.78 26.17
C GLU A 176 -18.46 -2.83 26.79
N MET A 177 -18.01 -1.80 27.50
CA MET A 177 -18.90 -0.76 28.05
C MET A 177 -19.63 0.00 26.93
N HIS A 178 -18.93 0.44 25.90
CA HIS A 178 -19.55 1.14 24.76
C HIS A 178 -20.55 0.23 24.03
N LEU A 179 -20.19 -1.04 23.79
CA LEU A 179 -21.08 -2.00 23.16
C LEU A 179 -22.37 -2.19 23.96
N THR A 180 -22.25 -2.39 25.27
CA THR A 180 -23.39 -2.55 26.18
C THR A 180 -24.33 -1.34 26.13
N GLU A 181 -23.78 -0.13 26.09
CA GLU A 181 -24.57 1.10 25.98
C GLU A 181 -25.30 1.21 24.62
N ILE A 182 -24.65 0.84 23.53
CA ILE A 182 -25.25 0.83 22.19
C ILE A 182 -26.34 -0.24 22.11
N GLU A 183 -26.08 -1.44 22.61
CA GLU A 183 -27.03 -2.57 22.60
C GLU A 183 -28.26 -2.29 23.46
N LYS A 184 -28.09 -1.62 24.59
CA LYS A 184 -29.19 -1.21 25.46
C LYS A 184 -30.20 -0.30 24.74
N VAL A 185 -29.71 0.62 23.93
CA VAL A 185 -30.55 1.53 23.14
C VAL A 185 -30.95 0.87 21.83
N SER A 186 -30.11 -0.01 21.27
CA SER A 186 -30.35 -0.75 20.02
C SER A 186 -30.86 0.14 18.89
N PRO A 187 -30.10 1.18 18.48
CA PRO A 187 -30.52 2.10 17.45
C PRO A 187 -30.59 1.41 16.07
N ALA A 188 -31.54 1.83 15.22
CA ALA A 188 -31.68 1.37 13.86
C ALA A 188 -31.26 2.47 12.84
N GLU A 189 -30.89 2.03 11.64
CA GLU A 189 -30.53 2.96 10.54
C GLU A 189 -31.78 3.76 10.12
N GLY A 190 -31.63 5.10 10.02
CA GLY A 190 -32.72 5.99 9.64
C GLY A 190 -33.82 6.17 10.68
N GLU A 191 -33.67 5.62 11.90
CA GLU A 191 -34.69 5.66 12.95
C GLU A 191 -34.96 7.09 13.42
N GLU A 192 -33.93 7.89 13.56
CA GLU A 192 -34.04 9.29 14.03
C GLU A 192 -34.85 10.14 13.04
N GLU A 193 -34.55 10.01 11.75
CA GLU A 193 -35.24 10.72 10.67
C GLU A 193 -36.72 10.31 10.58
N GLN A 194 -37.01 9.02 10.74
CA GLN A 194 -38.38 8.51 10.75
C GLN A 194 -39.16 9.06 11.94
N LEU A 195 -38.60 9.03 13.15
CA LEU A 195 -39.21 9.56 14.35
C LEU A 195 -39.42 11.06 14.27
N GLU A 196 -38.50 11.83 13.72
CA GLU A 196 -38.64 13.26 13.49
C GLU A 196 -39.73 13.57 12.49
N ALA A 197 -39.84 12.81 11.40
CA ALA A 197 -40.93 12.96 10.44
C ALA A 197 -42.30 12.67 11.09
N MET A 198 -42.41 11.57 11.88
CA MET A 198 -43.66 11.24 12.60
C MET A 198 -44.00 12.32 13.64
N ARG A 199 -43.03 12.87 14.35
CA ARG A 199 -43.23 13.99 15.28
C ARG A 199 -43.75 15.25 14.57
N ALA A 200 -43.16 15.58 13.41
CA ALA A 200 -43.57 16.73 12.62
C ALA A 200 -45.02 16.59 12.10
N GLU A 201 -45.37 15.40 11.60
CA GLU A 201 -46.72 15.08 11.14
C GLU A 201 -47.74 15.20 12.28
N TRP A 202 -47.46 14.60 13.43
CA TRP A 202 -48.29 14.67 14.61
C TRP A 202 -48.51 16.14 15.07
N ARG A 203 -47.45 16.95 15.17
CA ARG A 203 -47.53 18.38 15.55
C ARG A 203 -48.37 19.16 14.55
N GLY A 204 -48.23 18.90 13.26
CA GLY A 204 -49.01 19.51 12.21
C GLY A 204 -50.51 19.20 12.35
N THR A 205 -50.84 17.92 12.57
CA THR A 205 -52.21 17.45 12.77
C THR A 205 -52.87 18.05 14.04
N GLU A 206 -52.12 18.05 15.13
CA GLU A 206 -52.59 18.62 16.39
C GLU A 206 -52.82 20.14 16.31
N GLN A 207 -51.94 20.89 15.63
CA GLN A 207 -52.17 22.32 15.36
C GLN A 207 -53.42 22.53 14.52
N LEU A 208 -53.62 21.74 13.46
CA LEU A 208 -54.79 21.80 12.60
C LEU A 208 -56.08 21.47 13.40
N ARG A 209 -56.07 20.46 14.24
CA ARG A 209 -57.17 20.12 15.16
C ARG A 209 -57.55 21.29 16.07
N ARG A 210 -56.57 21.96 16.66
CA ARG A 210 -56.82 23.17 17.52
C ARG A 210 -57.46 24.33 16.70
N HIS A 211 -57.08 24.50 15.44
CA HIS A 211 -57.70 25.50 14.58
C HIS A 211 -59.15 25.10 14.23
N TYR A 212 -59.42 23.81 14.01
CA TYR A 212 -60.81 23.33 13.82
C TYR A 212 -61.64 23.56 15.09
N GLU A 213 -61.15 23.18 16.25
CA GLU A 213 -61.86 23.40 17.54
C GLU A 213 -62.14 24.89 17.78
N ARG A 214 -61.15 25.75 17.51
CA ARG A 214 -61.32 27.20 17.67
C ARG A 214 -62.35 27.74 16.68
N ALA A 215 -62.34 27.32 15.45
CA ALA A 215 -63.34 27.71 14.47
C ALA A 215 -64.74 27.23 14.85
N GLN A 216 -64.87 26.00 15.32
CA GLN A 216 -66.16 25.49 15.86
C GLN A 216 -66.65 26.28 17.02
N MET A 217 -65.77 26.66 17.94
CA MET A 217 -66.12 27.48 19.12
C MET A 217 -66.67 28.87 18.69
N ILE A 218 -66.08 29.51 17.68
CA ILE A 218 -66.57 30.78 17.12
C ILE A 218 -67.93 30.61 16.48
N LEU A 219 -68.18 29.51 15.80
CA LEU A 219 -69.44 29.28 15.11
C LEU A 219 -70.59 28.90 16.05
N ARG A 220 -70.32 28.13 17.12
CA ARG A 220 -71.30 27.50 18.02
C ARG A 220 -71.21 27.90 19.47
N GLY A 221 -70.32 28.84 19.85
CA GLY A 221 -70.15 29.22 21.28
C GLY A 221 -71.51 29.50 21.94
N GLU A 222 -71.68 28.96 23.14
CA GLU A 222 -72.89 29.23 23.95
C GLU A 222 -72.98 30.76 24.22
N GLU A 223 -74.08 31.40 23.97
CA GLU A 223 -74.38 32.82 24.09
C GLU A 223 -73.71 33.79 23.08
N THR A 224 -72.61 33.41 22.40
CA THR A 224 -71.85 34.31 21.49
C THR A 224 -71.55 33.67 20.14
N GLY A 225 -72.10 32.50 19.85
CA GLY A 225 -71.85 31.81 18.60
C GLY A 225 -72.44 32.55 17.39
N LEU A 226 -71.65 32.61 16.31
CA LEU A 226 -72.05 33.35 15.12
C LEU A 226 -73.39 32.84 14.53
N LEU A 227 -73.67 31.52 14.59
CA LEU A 227 -74.93 30.94 14.15
C LEU A 227 -76.15 31.43 14.95
N GLU A 228 -76.01 31.61 16.28
CA GLU A 228 -77.05 32.11 17.14
C GLU A 228 -77.25 33.58 16.94
N GLN A 229 -76.17 34.38 16.84
CA GLN A 229 -76.27 35.81 16.56
C GLN A 229 -76.91 36.14 15.23
N ILE A 230 -76.59 35.36 14.18
CA ILE A 230 -77.27 35.54 12.88
C ILE A 230 -78.76 35.18 12.98
N GLY A 231 -79.10 34.12 13.74
CA GLY A 231 -80.50 33.79 14.01
C GLY A 231 -81.28 34.87 14.78
N HIS A 232 -80.58 35.58 15.66
CA HIS A 232 -81.15 36.77 16.33
C HIS A 232 -81.33 37.94 15.36
N LEU A 233 -80.32 38.17 14.48
CA LEU A 233 -80.41 39.20 13.45
C LEU A 233 -81.53 38.94 12.46
N GLU A 234 -81.69 37.71 11.98
CA GLU A 234 -82.78 37.31 11.09
C GLU A 234 -84.12 37.63 11.69
N ARG A 235 -84.41 37.27 12.94
CA ARG A 235 -85.66 37.55 13.65
C ARG A 235 -85.91 39.06 13.81
N ALA A 236 -84.88 39.84 14.03
CA ALA A 236 -85.00 41.30 14.09
C ALA A 236 -85.34 41.89 12.69
N LEU A 237 -84.68 41.39 11.64
CA LEU A 237 -84.89 41.84 10.28
C LEU A 237 -86.31 41.38 9.74
N GLU A 238 -86.83 40.21 10.12
CA GLU A 238 -88.17 39.76 9.84
C GLU A 238 -89.22 40.74 10.33
N LEU A 239 -89.05 41.31 11.56
CA LEU A 239 -89.94 42.30 12.16
C LEU A 239 -89.88 43.65 11.42
N LEU A 240 -88.76 44.01 10.85
CA LEU A 240 -88.51 45.27 10.15
C LEU A 240 -88.95 45.23 8.66
N ALA A 241 -88.88 44.03 8.02
CA ALA A 241 -89.16 43.85 6.62
C ALA A 241 -90.66 43.83 6.27
N GLY A 242 -91.57 43.94 7.26
CA GLY A 242 -93.01 43.98 7.04
C GLY A 242 -93.54 45.19 6.23
N ASP A 243 -92.82 46.31 6.26
CA ASP A 243 -93.17 47.58 5.63
C ASP A 243 -92.03 48.24 4.80
N ASP A 244 -90.91 47.59 4.59
CA ASP A 244 -89.72 48.14 3.94
C ASP A 244 -89.01 47.11 3.01
N GLU A 245 -89.03 47.36 1.68
CA GLU A 245 -88.48 46.51 0.66
C GLU A 245 -86.93 46.39 0.77
N ASP A 246 -86.23 47.44 1.25
CA ASP A 246 -84.78 47.41 1.43
C ASP A 246 -84.41 46.47 2.57
N MET A 247 -85.22 46.41 3.64
CA MET A 247 -84.97 45.48 4.76
C MET A 247 -85.23 44.03 4.37
N ALA A 248 -86.10 43.73 3.43
CA ALA A 248 -86.36 42.40 2.88
C ALA A 248 -85.11 41.86 2.16
N ALA A 249 -84.36 42.69 1.42
CA ALA A 249 -83.13 42.30 0.75
C ALA A 249 -81.97 41.95 1.75
N TYR A 250 -81.88 42.70 2.88
CA TYR A 250 -80.96 42.39 3.95
C TYR A 250 -81.31 41.09 4.70
N LEU A 251 -82.64 40.79 4.84
CA LEU A 251 -83.10 39.54 5.43
C LEU A 251 -82.70 38.35 4.55
N GLU A 252 -82.90 38.42 3.25
CA GLU A 252 -82.47 37.38 2.33
C GLU A 252 -80.95 37.14 2.37
N SER A 253 -80.19 38.21 2.45
CA SER A 253 -78.74 38.11 2.61
C SER A 253 -78.31 37.47 3.95
N ALA A 254 -79.00 37.77 5.07
CA ALA A 254 -78.75 37.15 6.35
C ALA A 254 -79.07 35.64 6.35
N VAL A 255 -80.18 35.24 5.74
CA VAL A 255 -80.55 33.81 5.57
C VAL A 255 -79.53 33.05 4.73
N SER A 256 -79.09 33.62 3.59
CA SER A 256 -78.05 33.05 2.75
C SER A 256 -76.69 32.88 3.52
N PHE A 257 -76.35 33.91 4.28
CA PHE A 257 -75.15 33.87 5.11
C PHE A 257 -75.23 32.79 6.20
N ARG A 258 -76.36 32.65 6.90
CA ARG A 258 -76.59 31.57 7.85
C ARG A 258 -76.45 30.18 7.21
N GLN A 259 -76.97 29.97 6.00
CA GLN A 259 -76.84 28.73 5.26
C GLN A 259 -75.38 28.43 4.98
N THR A 260 -74.63 29.40 4.48
CA THR A 260 -73.17 29.27 4.23
C THR A 260 -72.38 28.90 5.49
N ILE A 261 -72.67 29.55 6.60
CA ILE A 261 -72.02 29.28 7.89
C ILE A 261 -72.41 27.88 8.43
N SER A 262 -73.66 27.48 8.26
CA SER A 262 -74.13 26.13 8.63
C SER A 262 -73.44 25.03 7.81
N GLU A 263 -73.14 25.26 6.52
CA GLU A 263 -72.38 24.37 5.70
C GLU A 263 -70.92 24.29 6.14
N LEU A 264 -70.31 25.45 6.47
CA LEU A 264 -68.95 25.53 7.02
C LEU A 264 -68.87 24.76 8.35
N GLU A 265 -69.83 24.97 9.24
CA GLU A 265 -69.93 24.26 10.51
C GLU A 265 -69.97 22.75 10.31
N ARG A 266 -70.81 22.29 9.36
CA ARG A 266 -70.89 20.85 9.03
C ARG A 266 -69.57 20.28 8.51
N LYS A 267 -68.83 21.06 7.71
CA LYS A 267 -67.50 20.65 7.26
C LYS A 267 -66.47 20.58 8.40
N LEU A 268 -66.53 21.52 9.36
CA LEU A 268 -65.65 21.59 10.48
C LEU A 268 -65.96 20.57 11.59
N ARG A 269 -67.08 19.87 11.56
CA ARG A 269 -67.44 18.81 12.55
C ARG A 269 -66.49 17.60 12.53
N ARG A 270 -65.76 17.38 11.43
CA ARG A 270 -64.84 16.26 11.26
C ARG A 270 -63.45 16.83 11.15
N PRO A 271 -62.74 17.07 12.28
CA PRO A 271 -61.34 17.42 12.22
C PRO A 271 -60.54 16.28 11.60
N PRO A 272 -59.44 16.54 10.88
CA PRO A 272 -58.54 15.52 10.42
C PRO A 272 -58.01 14.71 11.61
N LEU A 273 -58.13 13.40 11.50
CA LEU A 273 -57.56 12.48 12.47
C LEU A 273 -56.12 12.18 12.08
N PRO A 274 -55.22 12.01 13.01
CA PRO A 274 -53.86 11.49 12.71
C PRO A 274 -54.01 10.14 12.01
N GLN A 275 -53.19 9.90 10.99
CA GLN A 275 -53.27 8.68 10.15
C GLN A 275 -52.78 7.41 10.85
N ALA A 276 -52.14 7.51 12.03
CA ALA A 276 -51.64 6.38 12.78
C ALA A 276 -51.96 6.51 14.26
N ASP A 277 -52.04 5.40 14.98
CA ASP A 277 -52.00 5.32 16.44
C ASP A 277 -50.58 5.72 16.92
N ILE A 278 -50.21 6.98 16.68
CA ILE A 278 -48.91 7.52 17.04
C ILE A 278 -49.03 8.04 18.49
N ASP A 279 -48.31 7.41 19.40
CA ASP A 279 -48.16 7.90 20.74
C ASP A 279 -46.97 8.91 20.80
N PRO A 280 -47.28 10.23 20.93
CA PRO A 280 -46.25 11.25 20.93
C PRO A 280 -45.27 11.10 22.10
N GLU A 281 -45.70 10.57 23.22
CA GLU A 281 -44.84 10.35 24.38
C GLU A 281 -43.79 9.29 24.10
N GLN A 282 -44.14 8.23 23.38
CA GLN A 282 -43.18 7.20 22.97
C GLN A 282 -42.17 7.73 21.96
N ILE A 283 -42.60 8.58 21.02
CA ILE A 283 -41.67 9.20 20.05
C ILE A 283 -40.67 10.11 20.77
N GLU A 284 -41.14 11.00 21.66
CA GLU A 284 -40.25 11.92 22.39
C GLU A 284 -39.31 11.16 23.34
N ALA A 285 -39.79 10.10 24.01
CA ALA A 285 -38.97 9.23 24.84
C ALA A 285 -37.86 8.55 24.01
N ARG A 286 -38.21 8.01 22.83
CA ARG A 286 -37.26 7.34 21.96
C ARG A 286 -36.21 8.31 21.37
N LEU A 287 -36.62 9.46 20.90
CA LEU A 287 -35.73 10.53 20.44
C LEU A 287 -34.78 10.98 21.55
N PHE A 288 -35.26 11.04 22.81
CA PHE A 288 -34.45 11.39 23.95
C PHE A 288 -33.39 10.32 24.25
N GLU A 289 -33.73 9.02 24.17
CA GLU A 289 -32.76 7.92 24.32
C GLU A 289 -31.66 7.98 23.25
N LEU A 290 -32.03 8.21 21.97
CA LEU A 290 -31.10 8.36 20.88
C LEU A 290 -30.18 9.58 21.08
N ALA A 291 -30.75 10.72 21.52
CA ALA A 291 -30.00 11.93 21.79
C ALA A 291 -29.02 11.76 22.98
N GLN A 292 -29.43 11.02 24.02
CA GLN A 292 -28.54 10.68 25.14
C GLN A 292 -27.37 9.80 24.69
N LEU A 293 -27.63 8.78 23.86
CA LEU A 293 -26.60 7.92 23.34
C LEU A 293 -25.57 8.70 22.48
N LYS A 294 -26.07 9.55 21.57
CA LYS A 294 -25.24 10.45 20.75
C LYS A 294 -24.36 11.37 21.61
N ARG A 295 -24.91 11.95 22.67
CA ARG A 295 -24.18 12.82 23.60
C ARG A 295 -23.11 12.04 24.38
N LYS A 296 -23.43 10.84 24.83
CA LYS A 296 -22.52 10.00 25.63
C LYS A 296 -21.33 9.51 24.81
N LEU A 297 -21.56 9.15 23.55
CA LEU A 297 -20.51 8.66 22.64
C LEU A 297 -19.87 9.75 21.79
N HIS A 298 -20.38 11.00 21.85
CA HIS A 298 -19.94 12.14 21.03
C HIS A 298 -19.93 11.84 19.52
N ARG A 299 -20.95 11.11 19.02
CA ARG A 299 -21.05 10.65 17.63
C ARG A 299 -22.47 10.81 17.10
N THR A 300 -22.61 10.86 15.78
CA THR A 300 -23.90 10.77 15.07
C THR A 300 -24.41 9.33 15.07
N LEU A 301 -25.69 9.13 14.77
CA LEU A 301 -26.28 7.80 14.76
C LEU A 301 -25.62 6.82 13.76
N PRO A 302 -25.35 7.23 12.51
CA PRO A 302 -24.60 6.38 11.56
C PRO A 302 -23.19 6.00 12.07
N GLU A 303 -22.48 6.95 12.70
CA GLU A 303 -21.16 6.69 13.29
C GLU A 303 -21.24 5.72 14.48
N ILE A 304 -22.34 5.74 15.25
CA ILE A 304 -22.56 4.81 16.37
C ILE A 304 -22.82 3.39 15.83
N LEU A 305 -23.57 3.26 14.74
CA LEU A 305 -23.80 1.96 14.10
C LEU A 305 -22.49 1.37 13.53
N ALA A 306 -21.69 2.19 12.85
CA ALA A 306 -20.36 1.78 12.38
C ALA A 306 -19.43 1.42 13.55
N LEU A 307 -19.46 2.20 14.65
CA LEU A 307 -18.69 1.91 15.87
C LEU A 307 -19.08 0.57 16.49
N ARG A 308 -20.38 0.22 16.49
CA ARG A 308 -20.86 -1.08 16.98
C ARG A 308 -20.21 -2.23 16.24
N GLU A 309 -20.20 -2.17 14.90
CA GLU A 309 -19.56 -3.19 14.06
C GLU A 309 -18.05 -3.27 14.32
N GLU A 310 -17.37 -2.13 14.37
CA GLU A 310 -15.94 -2.07 14.69
C GLU A 310 -15.62 -2.69 16.05
N ILE A 311 -16.43 -2.43 17.09
CA ILE A 311 -16.24 -3.01 18.42
C ILE A 311 -16.45 -4.52 18.39
N GLN A 312 -17.49 -5.00 17.73
CA GLN A 312 -17.78 -6.43 17.61
C GLN A 312 -16.64 -7.17 16.91
N ASP A 313 -16.11 -6.62 15.82
CA ASP A 313 -14.96 -7.16 15.10
C ASP A 313 -13.70 -7.19 15.98
N ASN A 314 -13.44 -6.11 16.74
CA ASN A 314 -12.30 -6.04 17.63
C ASN A 314 -12.39 -7.02 18.81
N LEU A 315 -13.56 -7.22 19.40
CA LEU A 315 -13.78 -8.20 20.47
C LEU A 315 -13.66 -9.63 19.91
N SER A 316 -14.24 -9.91 18.75
CA SER A 316 -14.09 -11.20 18.06
C SER A 316 -12.64 -11.51 17.75
N PHE A 317 -11.88 -10.50 17.27
CA PHE A 317 -10.44 -10.61 17.05
C PHE A 317 -9.69 -10.96 18.35
N LEU A 318 -9.99 -10.29 19.47
CA LEU A 318 -9.36 -10.57 20.77
C LEU A 318 -9.58 -12.03 21.21
N ASP A 319 -10.77 -12.54 21.03
CA ASP A 319 -11.12 -13.91 21.41
C ASP A 319 -10.43 -14.96 20.53
N ALA A 320 -10.31 -14.70 19.21
CA ALA A 320 -9.65 -15.59 18.25
C ALA A 320 -8.11 -15.46 18.25
N CYS A 321 -7.57 -14.27 18.52
CA CYS A 321 -6.16 -13.93 18.33
C CYS A 321 -5.19 -14.84 19.11
N THR A 322 -5.59 -15.31 20.29
CA THR A 322 -4.77 -16.23 21.09
C THR A 322 -4.50 -17.55 20.36
N LEU A 323 -5.48 -18.04 19.61
CA LEU A 323 -5.35 -19.26 18.80
C LEU A 323 -4.47 -18.99 17.59
N ASP A 324 -4.67 -17.85 16.91
CA ASP A 324 -3.90 -17.45 15.76
C ASP A 324 -2.41 -17.26 16.10
N ILE A 325 -2.11 -16.61 17.22
CA ILE A 325 -0.74 -16.45 17.70
C ILE A 325 -0.10 -17.83 17.93
N ARG A 326 -0.78 -18.77 18.57
CA ARG A 326 -0.27 -20.12 18.79
C ARG A 326 -0.01 -20.87 17.49
N GLN A 327 -0.87 -20.70 16.49
CA GLN A 327 -0.67 -21.31 15.17
C GLN A 327 0.57 -20.75 14.46
N VAL A 328 0.74 -19.41 14.48
CA VAL A 328 1.91 -18.76 13.92
C VAL A 328 3.20 -19.16 14.65
N GLU A 329 3.19 -19.26 15.97
CA GLU A 329 4.33 -19.73 16.76
C GLU A 329 4.69 -21.20 16.45
N LYS A 330 3.70 -22.05 16.28
CA LYS A 330 3.93 -23.44 15.84
C LYS A 330 4.57 -23.50 14.44
N ARG A 331 4.07 -22.68 13.50
CA ARG A 331 4.63 -22.60 12.15
C ARG A 331 6.06 -22.04 12.17
N GLU A 332 6.31 -20.98 12.93
CA GLU A 332 7.65 -20.39 13.10
C GLU A 332 8.64 -21.44 13.62
N LYS A 333 8.26 -22.23 14.65
CA LYS A 333 9.10 -23.30 15.19
C LYS A 333 9.40 -24.38 14.14
N GLN A 334 8.41 -24.79 13.36
CA GLN A 334 8.62 -25.75 12.26
C GLN A 334 9.58 -25.23 11.22
N LEU A 335 9.44 -23.95 10.82
CA LEU A 335 10.33 -23.29 9.86
C LEU A 335 11.74 -23.16 10.42
N GLN A 336 11.91 -22.88 11.71
CA GLN A 336 13.22 -22.85 12.38
C GLN A 336 13.90 -24.23 12.35
N GLU A 337 13.16 -25.29 12.66
CA GLU A 337 13.69 -26.66 12.62
C GLU A 337 14.12 -27.06 11.18
N GLN A 338 13.32 -26.72 10.18
CA GLN A 338 13.64 -26.95 8.78
C GLN A 338 14.86 -26.15 8.32
N LEU A 339 14.93 -24.86 8.66
CA LEU A 339 16.05 -24.00 8.31
C LEU A 339 17.34 -24.50 9.00
N ALA A 340 17.28 -24.88 10.28
CA ALA A 340 18.42 -25.44 11.00
C ALA A 340 18.92 -26.73 10.31
N GLY A 341 18.01 -27.59 9.86
CA GLY A 341 18.38 -28.78 9.08
C GLY A 341 19.06 -28.46 7.75
N VAL A 342 18.56 -27.48 7.00
CA VAL A 342 19.20 -27.03 5.76
C VAL A 342 20.58 -26.42 6.04
N LEU A 343 20.72 -25.56 7.07
CA LEU A 343 22.01 -24.94 7.44
C LEU A 343 23.03 -25.97 7.91
N ALA A 344 22.60 -27.03 8.59
CA ALA A 344 23.49 -28.15 8.99
C ALA A 344 24.08 -28.88 7.80
N LEU A 345 23.40 -28.90 6.65
CA LEU A 345 23.92 -29.45 5.39
C LEU A 345 24.74 -28.41 4.62
N LEU A 346 24.28 -27.17 4.58
CA LEU A 346 24.86 -26.08 3.80
C LEU A 346 26.25 -25.64 4.34
N ASN A 347 26.36 -25.46 5.67
CA ASN A 347 27.59 -24.94 6.29
C ASN A 347 28.83 -25.82 5.99
N PRO A 348 28.80 -27.17 6.15
CA PRO A 348 29.92 -28.03 5.79
C PRO A 348 30.29 -27.98 4.30
N GLU A 349 29.27 -27.92 3.43
CA GLU A 349 29.53 -27.84 1.98
C GLU A 349 30.14 -26.46 1.61
N ARG A 350 29.71 -25.38 2.22
CA ARG A 350 30.34 -24.05 2.08
C ARG A 350 31.80 -24.07 2.52
N ARG A 351 32.11 -24.69 3.65
CA ARG A 351 33.52 -24.79 4.14
C ARG A 351 34.38 -25.56 3.16
N LYS A 352 33.92 -26.70 2.66
CA LYS A 352 34.63 -27.49 1.62
C LYS A 352 34.81 -26.69 0.31
N ALA A 353 33.75 -26.02 -0.13
CA ALA A 353 33.79 -25.14 -1.30
C ALA A 353 34.76 -23.99 -1.11
N GLY A 354 34.78 -23.36 0.08
CA GLY A 354 35.72 -22.31 0.43
C GLY A 354 37.18 -22.75 0.38
N GLU A 355 37.51 -23.96 0.89
CA GLU A 355 38.86 -24.51 0.80
C GLU A 355 39.31 -24.82 -0.65
N SER A 356 38.40 -25.35 -1.47
CA SER A 356 38.71 -25.65 -2.88
C SER A 356 38.81 -24.34 -3.70
N PHE A 357 37.95 -23.38 -3.45
CA PHE A 357 37.94 -22.06 -4.08
C PHE A 357 39.24 -21.28 -3.77
N THR A 358 39.63 -21.21 -2.50
CA THR A 358 40.86 -20.49 -2.11
C THR A 358 42.13 -21.09 -2.72
N ARG A 359 42.26 -22.43 -2.79
CA ARG A 359 43.35 -23.10 -3.48
C ARG A 359 43.38 -22.79 -4.99
N LYS A 360 42.24 -22.82 -5.65
CA LYS A 360 42.16 -22.48 -7.08
C LYS A 360 42.49 -21.00 -7.30
N LEU A 361 41.98 -20.11 -6.45
CA LEU A 361 42.27 -18.68 -6.51
C LEU A 361 43.76 -18.38 -6.32
N GLU A 362 44.46 -19.05 -5.39
CA GLU A 362 45.92 -18.93 -5.23
C GLU A 362 46.64 -19.28 -6.55
N SER A 363 46.24 -20.37 -7.22
CA SER A 363 46.83 -20.79 -8.49
C SER A 363 46.63 -19.74 -9.59
N GLU A 364 45.42 -19.18 -9.70
CA GLU A 364 45.14 -18.14 -10.69
C GLU A 364 45.87 -16.83 -10.40
N LEU A 365 45.98 -16.43 -9.14
CA LEU A 365 46.76 -15.25 -8.73
C LEU A 365 48.26 -15.40 -9.06
N GLN A 366 48.85 -16.58 -8.87
CA GLN A 366 50.21 -16.83 -9.30
C GLN A 366 50.38 -16.66 -10.82
N GLY A 367 49.43 -17.15 -11.61
CA GLY A 367 49.40 -16.94 -13.05
C GLY A 367 49.29 -15.46 -13.48
N LEU A 368 48.71 -14.62 -12.65
CA LEU A 368 48.58 -13.18 -12.86
C LEU A 368 49.72 -12.35 -12.31
N GLY A 369 50.86 -12.97 -11.99
CA GLY A 369 52.10 -12.30 -11.57
C GLY A 369 52.17 -11.96 -10.08
N PHE A 370 51.35 -12.58 -9.23
CA PHE A 370 51.62 -12.57 -7.79
C PHE A 370 52.75 -13.53 -7.41
N SER A 371 53.34 -13.30 -6.26
CA SER A 371 54.38 -14.19 -5.73
C SER A 371 53.88 -15.63 -5.58
N GLN A 372 54.75 -16.60 -5.84
CA GLN A 372 54.46 -18.02 -5.56
C GLN A 372 54.10 -18.30 -4.08
N TYR A 373 54.35 -17.34 -3.20
CA TYR A 373 54.02 -17.40 -1.78
C TYR A 373 52.70 -16.77 -1.40
N VAL A 374 51.96 -16.25 -2.39
CA VAL A 374 50.61 -15.73 -2.14
C VAL A 374 49.72 -16.81 -1.52
N ARG A 375 49.06 -16.46 -0.45
CA ARG A 375 48.08 -17.33 0.21
C ARG A 375 46.73 -16.63 0.35
N VAL A 376 45.68 -17.38 0.10
CA VAL A 376 44.32 -16.96 0.33
C VAL A 376 43.67 -17.95 1.30
N SER A 377 43.06 -17.46 2.35
CA SER A 377 42.34 -18.27 3.32
C SER A 377 40.92 -17.77 3.53
N ALA A 378 40.05 -18.65 3.90
CA ALA A 378 38.67 -18.32 4.28
C ALA A 378 38.58 -18.25 5.81
N ASP A 379 38.21 -17.10 6.33
CA ASP A 379 37.90 -16.90 7.75
C ASP A 379 36.40 -17.05 7.95
N TRP A 380 36.00 -17.93 8.84
CA TRP A 380 34.59 -18.30 9.04
C TRP A 380 34.11 -17.75 10.38
N SER A 381 32.96 -17.09 10.35
CA SER A 381 32.24 -16.61 11.53
C SER A 381 30.82 -17.16 11.54
N GLU A 382 30.38 -17.59 12.70
CA GLU A 382 29.01 -18.06 12.89
C GLU A 382 28.06 -16.88 13.18
N VAL A 383 26.97 -16.81 12.45
CA VAL A 383 25.93 -15.79 12.64
C VAL A 383 24.60 -16.46 12.91
N ALA A 384 24.02 -16.17 14.07
CA ALA A 384 22.68 -16.60 14.39
C ALA A 384 21.66 -15.77 13.57
N LEU A 385 20.94 -16.42 12.67
CA LEU A 385 19.85 -15.82 11.91
C LEU A 385 18.57 -15.78 12.73
N PHE A 386 18.28 -16.90 13.41
CA PHE A 386 17.18 -17.10 14.35
C PHE A 386 17.64 -18.03 15.48
N PRO A 387 16.91 -18.15 16.58
CA PRO A 387 17.21 -19.12 17.63
C PRO A 387 17.38 -20.53 17.06
N GLY A 388 18.56 -21.13 17.27
CA GLY A 388 18.90 -22.46 16.76
C GLY A 388 19.25 -22.53 15.26
N CYS A 389 19.22 -21.40 14.51
CA CYS A 389 19.60 -21.33 13.10
C CYS A 389 20.89 -20.53 12.95
N VAL A 390 22.01 -21.23 12.86
CA VAL A 390 23.36 -20.63 12.74
C VAL A 390 23.87 -20.82 11.33
N GLU A 391 24.26 -19.72 10.68
CA GLU A 391 24.82 -19.70 9.34
C GLU A 391 26.30 -19.32 9.38
N ASP A 392 27.12 -20.08 8.65
CA ASP A 392 28.52 -19.72 8.45
C ASP A 392 28.64 -18.57 7.44
N ARG A 393 29.29 -17.50 7.87
CA ARG A 393 29.70 -16.38 7.01
C ARG A 393 31.18 -16.44 6.75
N VAL A 394 31.56 -16.15 5.52
CA VAL A 394 32.93 -16.19 5.08
C VAL A 394 33.49 -14.78 4.88
N ARG A 395 34.72 -14.60 5.22
CA ARG A 395 35.57 -13.45 4.85
C ARG A 395 36.86 -13.97 4.26
N LEU A 396 37.19 -13.54 3.05
CA LEU A 396 38.47 -13.91 2.43
C LEU A 396 39.60 -13.07 3.03
N LEU A 397 40.64 -13.76 3.49
CA LEU A 397 41.90 -13.19 3.94
C LEU A 397 42.97 -13.52 2.90
N TRP A 398 43.95 -12.62 2.74
CA TRP A 398 45.07 -12.85 1.87
C TRP A 398 46.39 -12.47 2.54
N SER A 399 47.44 -13.15 2.14
CA SER A 399 48.83 -12.86 2.53
C SER A 399 49.68 -12.81 1.26
N PRO A 400 50.25 -11.64 0.88
CA PRO A 400 51.01 -11.50 -0.36
C PRO A 400 52.40 -12.11 -0.30
N ASN A 401 53.02 -12.14 0.91
CA ASN A 401 54.42 -12.56 1.08
C ASN A 401 54.60 -13.50 2.28
N PRO A 402 55.65 -14.32 2.28
CA PRO A 402 55.97 -15.16 3.41
C PRO A 402 56.16 -14.37 4.69
N GLY A 403 55.60 -14.88 5.79
CA GLY A 403 55.72 -14.26 7.12
C GLY A 403 54.78 -13.10 7.41
N GLN A 404 53.98 -12.66 6.43
CA GLN A 404 52.91 -11.71 6.68
C GLN A 404 51.66 -12.44 7.17
N GLN A 405 51.02 -11.89 8.22
CA GLN A 405 49.75 -12.44 8.68
C GLN A 405 48.64 -12.23 7.63
N PRO A 406 47.74 -13.20 7.43
CA PRO A 406 46.57 -13.03 6.55
C PRO A 406 45.77 -11.81 6.97
N GLN A 407 45.44 -10.96 6.01
CA GLN A 407 44.67 -9.75 6.23
C GLN A 407 43.41 -9.74 5.32
N PRO A 408 42.34 -9.11 5.75
CA PRO A 408 41.16 -8.91 4.91
C PRO A 408 41.48 -8.20 3.60
N LEU A 409 40.75 -8.53 2.54
CA LEU A 409 40.94 -7.96 1.20
C LEU A 409 40.80 -6.43 1.15
N ASP A 410 40.05 -5.83 2.07
CA ASP A 410 39.88 -4.38 2.20
C ASP A 410 41.18 -3.65 2.66
N LYS A 411 42.15 -4.39 3.12
CA LYS A 411 43.50 -3.87 3.47
C LYS A 411 44.57 -4.07 2.37
N ILE A 412 44.14 -4.50 1.16
CA ILE A 412 45.01 -4.56 -0.02
C ILE A 412 45.48 -3.14 -0.38
N ALA A 413 46.78 -2.92 -0.40
CA ALA A 413 47.36 -1.59 -0.51
C ALA A 413 47.29 -0.97 -1.93
N SER A 414 47.11 -1.76 -3.01
CA SER A 414 47.11 -1.23 -4.39
C SER A 414 45.88 -1.59 -5.17
N GLY A 415 45.36 -0.62 -5.96
CA GLY A 415 44.25 -0.84 -6.88
C GLY A 415 44.59 -1.85 -7.99
N GLY A 416 45.88 -1.97 -8.34
CA GLY A 416 46.34 -2.96 -9.32
C GLY A 416 46.25 -4.40 -8.80
N ASP A 417 46.55 -4.63 -7.52
CA ASP A 417 46.44 -5.94 -6.89
C ASP A 417 44.96 -6.37 -6.82
N LEU A 418 44.09 -5.43 -6.44
CA LEU A 418 42.66 -5.68 -6.39
C LEU A 418 42.06 -6.00 -7.77
N SER A 419 42.56 -5.33 -8.83
CA SER A 419 42.17 -5.60 -10.22
C SER A 419 42.58 -7.03 -10.62
N ARG A 420 43.81 -7.43 -10.33
CA ARG A 420 44.30 -8.79 -10.61
C ARG A 420 43.52 -9.84 -9.81
N PHE A 421 43.18 -9.54 -8.56
CA PHE A 421 42.33 -10.38 -7.75
C PHE A 421 40.94 -10.58 -8.34
N MET A 422 40.33 -9.49 -8.86
CA MET A 422 39.05 -9.57 -9.55
C MET A 422 39.09 -10.34 -10.88
N LEU A 423 40.25 -10.42 -11.53
CA LEU A 423 40.45 -11.24 -12.75
C LEU A 423 40.61 -12.72 -12.40
N ALA A 424 41.12 -13.03 -11.22
CA ALA A 424 41.34 -14.40 -10.75
C ALA A 424 40.04 -15.06 -10.24
N VAL A 425 39.07 -14.26 -9.82
CA VAL A 425 37.76 -14.67 -9.31
C VAL A 425 36.77 -14.90 -10.45
#